data_585c4858900fb7f3e9bb4c99358d2c88
#
_entry.id   585c4858900fb7f3e9bb4c99358d2c88
#
_cell.length_a   1.000
_cell.length_b   1.000
_cell.length_c   1.000
_cell.angle_alpha   90.00
_cell.angle_beta   90.00
_cell.angle_gamma   90.00
#
_symmetry.space_group_name_H-M   'P 1'
#
loop_
_entity.id
_entity.type
_entity.pdbx_description
1 polymer ?
#
loop_
_entity_poly.entity_id
_entity_poly.type
_entity_poly.pdbx_seq_one_letter_code
_entity_poly.pdbx_strand_id
1 'polypeptide(L)'
;MKTPQKRSAPLAGVRVLVGRARRQASALSAQLQALGAEVIEIPFIEIRPPGSYEPLDTALQHISEYQWLILTSVNGVEVLAKRMKHSEIEPRELAHLKIAAIGPATRSATEQMRLTVSVVPPKYVAESVVESLLGRVEEQRVLLIRAALARDVIPRELRNMGATVDVVAAYQTVVPDSSRKKLQSLMEDPKRRPQVVTFTSSSTVRNFVELLGGRGHPPHPTNLLDGVRLASIGPVTSATLREFGLPVHIEAEEYTIGGLTRAIAEAEKQVPR
;
A
#
# COMPACT_ATOMS: atom_id res chain seq x y z
N MET A 1 12.67 13.17 -49.90
CA MET A 1 11.88 13.33 -48.65
C MET A 1 12.14 12.10 -47.77
N LYS A 2 12.87 12.24 -46.66
CA LYS A 2 13.10 11.14 -45.73
C LYS A 2 11.82 10.99 -44.88
N THR A 3 11.17 9.85 -44.96
CA THR A 3 10.03 9.48 -44.11
C THR A 3 10.44 9.60 -42.63
N PRO A 4 9.70 10.27 -41.77
CA PRO A 4 10.06 10.33 -40.36
C PRO A 4 10.00 8.92 -39.76
N GLN A 5 11.16 8.42 -39.33
CA GLN A 5 11.27 7.17 -38.59
C GLN A 5 10.39 7.30 -37.32
N LYS A 6 9.29 6.54 -37.27
CA LYS A 6 8.45 6.42 -36.08
C LYS A 6 9.36 5.97 -34.94
N ARG A 7 9.74 6.87 -34.02
CA ARG A 7 10.47 6.50 -32.81
C ARG A 7 9.60 5.45 -32.09
N SER A 8 10.11 4.23 -32.00
CA SER A 8 9.43 3.18 -31.21
C SER A 8 9.24 3.69 -29.77
N ALA A 9 8.10 3.39 -29.17
CA ALA A 9 7.84 3.76 -27.80
C ALA A 9 8.98 3.22 -26.89
N PRO A 10 9.43 3.98 -25.87
CA PRO A 10 10.62 3.65 -25.08
C PRO A 10 10.63 2.24 -24.49
N LEU A 11 9.45 1.71 -24.14
CA LEU A 11 9.27 0.38 -23.55
C LEU A 11 8.60 -0.62 -24.52
N ALA A 12 8.63 -0.37 -25.84
CA ALA A 12 8.05 -1.29 -26.81
C ALA A 12 8.71 -2.68 -26.72
N GLY A 13 7.89 -3.73 -26.49
CA GLY A 13 8.33 -5.12 -26.34
C GLY A 13 8.89 -5.46 -24.96
N VAL A 14 8.84 -4.55 -24.00
CA VAL A 14 9.27 -4.81 -22.61
C VAL A 14 8.08 -5.27 -21.77
N ARG A 15 8.18 -6.46 -21.18
CA ARG A 15 7.22 -6.97 -20.21
C ARG A 15 7.57 -6.49 -18.80
N VAL A 16 6.63 -5.80 -18.16
CA VAL A 16 6.81 -5.23 -16.80
C VAL A 16 5.79 -5.83 -15.85
N LEU A 17 6.27 -6.48 -14.80
CA LEU A 17 5.41 -6.99 -13.72
C LEU A 17 5.12 -5.89 -12.70
N VAL A 18 3.83 -5.65 -12.44
CA VAL A 18 3.34 -4.71 -11.43
C VAL A 18 2.64 -5.49 -10.31
N GLY A 19 3.22 -5.44 -9.11
CA GLY A 19 2.81 -6.22 -7.93
C GLY A 19 1.89 -5.49 -6.97
N ARG A 20 1.01 -4.59 -7.45
CA ARG A 20 0.12 -3.80 -6.57
C ARG A 20 -1.29 -4.39 -6.48
N ALA A 21 -2.00 -4.06 -5.38
CA ALA A 21 -3.44 -4.32 -5.30
C ALA A 21 -4.16 -3.67 -6.50
N ARG A 22 -5.14 -4.37 -7.09
CA ARG A 22 -5.81 -3.99 -8.35
C ARG A 22 -6.23 -2.52 -8.45
N ARG A 23 -6.75 -1.91 -7.36
CA ARG A 23 -7.16 -0.49 -7.33
C ARG A 23 -5.99 0.50 -7.38
N GLN A 24 -4.79 0.08 -6.98
CA GLN A 24 -3.60 0.93 -6.89
C GLN A 24 -2.63 0.72 -8.05
N ALA A 25 -2.78 -0.37 -8.81
CA ALA A 25 -1.95 -0.69 -9.96
C ALA A 25 -2.21 0.27 -11.14
N SER A 26 -3.43 0.78 -11.27
CA SER A 26 -3.90 1.50 -12.46
C SER A 26 -3.02 2.68 -12.89
N ALA A 27 -2.51 3.50 -11.98
CA ALA A 27 -1.70 4.67 -12.35
C ALA A 27 -0.31 4.27 -12.89
N LEU A 28 0.38 3.30 -12.24
CA LEU A 28 1.67 2.80 -12.70
C LEU A 28 1.52 2.03 -14.02
N SER A 29 0.53 1.14 -14.09
CA SER A 29 0.23 0.37 -15.29
C SER A 29 -0.08 1.26 -16.48
N ALA A 30 -0.94 2.28 -16.30
CA ALA A 30 -1.28 3.22 -17.37
C ALA A 30 -0.05 4.00 -17.89
N GLN A 31 0.83 4.46 -17.00
CA GLN A 31 2.05 5.16 -17.40
C GLN A 31 3.02 4.25 -18.16
N LEU A 32 3.21 3.01 -17.71
CA LEU A 32 4.06 2.03 -18.39
C LEU A 32 3.49 1.65 -19.76
N GLN A 33 2.19 1.41 -19.87
CA GLN A 33 1.49 1.14 -21.12
C GLN A 33 1.58 2.31 -22.10
N ALA A 34 1.46 3.54 -21.62
CA ALA A 34 1.64 4.74 -22.47
C ALA A 34 3.04 4.85 -23.07
N LEU A 35 4.05 4.24 -22.42
CA LEU A 35 5.42 4.13 -22.94
C LEU A 35 5.63 2.87 -23.81
N GLY A 36 4.60 2.07 -24.04
CA GLY A 36 4.64 0.89 -24.91
C GLY A 36 4.95 -0.43 -24.20
N ALA A 37 5.01 -0.47 -22.88
CA ALA A 37 5.24 -1.70 -22.12
C ALA A 37 4.07 -2.67 -22.21
N GLU A 38 4.36 -3.97 -22.24
CA GLU A 38 3.42 -5.04 -21.92
C GLU A 38 3.36 -5.19 -20.40
N VAL A 39 2.28 -4.70 -19.78
CA VAL A 39 2.13 -4.73 -18.33
C VAL A 39 1.43 -6.01 -17.87
N ILE A 40 2.09 -6.74 -16.98
CA ILE A 40 1.56 -7.94 -16.33
C ILE A 40 1.19 -7.55 -14.89
N GLU A 41 -0.08 -7.65 -14.54
CA GLU A 41 -0.56 -7.35 -13.20
C GLU A 41 -0.80 -8.63 -12.41
N ILE A 42 -0.02 -8.82 -11.34
CA ILE A 42 -0.23 -9.85 -10.33
C ILE A 42 -0.26 -9.16 -8.98
N PRO A 43 -1.41 -9.08 -8.30
CA PRO A 43 -1.47 -8.41 -7.00
C PRO A 43 -0.67 -9.20 -5.96
N PHE A 44 0.33 -8.58 -5.35
CA PHE A 44 1.11 -9.19 -4.26
C PHE A 44 0.42 -9.08 -2.91
N ILE A 45 -0.61 -8.24 -2.83
CA ILE A 45 -1.49 -8.10 -1.68
C ILE A 45 -2.95 -8.04 -2.11
N GLU A 46 -3.81 -8.49 -1.22
CA GLU A 46 -5.26 -8.33 -1.32
C GLU A 46 -5.79 -7.78 0.00
N ILE A 47 -6.69 -6.81 -0.11
CA ILE A 47 -7.43 -6.30 1.04
C ILE A 47 -8.69 -7.15 1.18
N ARG A 48 -8.80 -7.84 2.31
CA ARG A 48 -9.95 -8.69 2.64
C ARG A 48 -10.70 -8.15 3.85
N PRO A 49 -11.98 -8.52 4.02
CA PRO A 49 -12.70 -8.29 5.26
C PRO A 49 -11.89 -8.78 6.47
N PRO A 50 -12.06 -8.18 7.64
CA PRO A 50 -11.54 -8.73 8.89
C PRO A 50 -12.24 -10.06 9.21
N GLY A 51 -11.79 -10.77 10.24
CA GLY A 51 -12.46 -12.00 10.70
C GLY A 51 -13.93 -11.79 11.10
N SER A 52 -14.23 -10.59 11.65
CA SER A 52 -15.60 -10.14 11.97
C SER A 52 -15.66 -8.61 11.88
N TYR A 53 -16.80 -8.08 11.48
CA TYR A 53 -17.14 -6.66 11.59
C TYR A 53 -17.83 -6.30 12.89
N GLU A 54 -18.21 -7.28 13.71
CA GLU A 54 -18.93 -7.08 14.99
C GLU A 54 -18.25 -6.06 15.92
N PRO A 55 -16.91 -6.06 16.10
CA PRO A 55 -16.28 -5.02 16.94
C PRO A 55 -16.46 -3.61 16.37
N LEU A 56 -16.45 -3.44 15.05
CA LEU A 56 -16.71 -2.14 14.43
C LEU A 56 -18.17 -1.74 14.55
N ASP A 57 -19.08 -2.67 14.33
CA ASP A 57 -20.52 -2.42 14.43
C ASP A 57 -20.93 -2.05 15.87
N THR A 58 -20.40 -2.76 16.85
CA THR A 58 -20.60 -2.45 18.27
C THR A 58 -20.05 -1.05 18.62
N ALA A 59 -18.83 -0.73 18.13
CA ALA A 59 -18.27 0.60 18.36
C ALA A 59 -19.10 1.71 17.71
N LEU A 60 -19.67 1.45 16.54
CA LEU A 60 -20.55 2.39 15.85
C LEU A 60 -21.89 2.59 16.58
N GLN A 61 -22.48 1.53 17.14
CA GLN A 61 -23.70 1.62 17.96
C GLN A 61 -23.48 2.47 19.24
N HIS A 62 -22.24 2.49 19.76
CA HIS A 62 -21.86 3.26 20.94
C HIS A 62 -20.99 4.48 20.59
N ILE A 63 -21.15 5.01 19.37
CA ILE A 63 -20.27 6.06 18.84
C ILE A 63 -20.27 7.34 19.68
N SER A 64 -21.37 7.64 20.35
CA SER A 64 -21.51 8.80 21.24
C SER A 64 -20.62 8.76 22.48
N GLU A 65 -20.11 7.58 22.86
CA GLU A 65 -19.21 7.42 24.00
C GLU A 65 -17.75 7.79 23.70
N TYR A 66 -17.40 7.94 22.41
CA TYR A 66 -16.05 8.29 21.97
C TYR A 66 -15.88 9.79 21.83
N GLN A 67 -14.68 10.28 22.10
CA GLN A 67 -14.27 11.67 21.85
C GLN A 67 -13.33 11.76 20.65
N TRP A 68 -12.63 10.67 20.33
CA TRP A 68 -11.70 10.61 19.23
C TRP A 68 -11.95 9.43 18.30
N LEU A 69 -11.78 9.68 16.99
CA LEU A 69 -11.72 8.67 15.96
C LEU A 69 -10.35 8.78 15.25
N ILE A 70 -9.59 7.69 15.22
CA ILE A 70 -8.29 7.65 14.53
C ILE A 70 -8.39 6.72 13.33
N LEU A 71 -8.07 7.25 12.15
CA LEU A 71 -8.11 6.55 10.87
C LEU A 71 -6.70 6.45 10.30
N THR A 72 -6.19 5.22 10.16
CA THR A 72 -4.80 4.98 9.74
C THR A 72 -4.65 4.64 8.26
N SER A 73 -5.74 4.63 7.48
CA SER A 73 -5.69 4.34 6.05
C SER A 73 -6.99 4.68 5.33
N VAL A 74 -6.90 4.90 4.02
CA VAL A 74 -8.08 5.06 3.13
C VAL A 74 -8.96 3.81 3.17
N ASN A 75 -8.38 2.60 3.22
CA ASN A 75 -9.16 1.36 3.33
C ASN A 75 -10.02 1.33 4.61
N GLY A 76 -9.48 1.82 5.73
CA GLY A 76 -10.22 1.96 6.98
C GLY A 76 -11.42 2.91 6.85
N VAL A 77 -11.22 4.04 6.15
CA VAL A 77 -12.29 5.01 5.86
C VAL A 77 -13.38 4.39 4.97
N GLU A 78 -12.99 3.68 3.91
CA GLU A 78 -13.95 2.99 3.02
C GLU A 78 -14.80 1.94 3.77
N VAL A 79 -14.17 1.21 4.69
CA VAL A 79 -14.88 0.22 5.50
C VAL A 79 -15.80 0.90 6.50
N LEU A 80 -15.34 1.96 7.17
CA LEU A 80 -16.18 2.78 8.06
C LEU A 80 -17.43 3.25 7.32
N ALA A 81 -17.28 3.85 6.13
CA ALA A 81 -18.40 4.33 5.32
C ALA A 81 -19.41 3.22 4.99
N LYS A 82 -18.92 2.02 4.63
CA LYS A 82 -19.77 0.86 4.33
C LYS A 82 -20.51 0.36 5.57
N ARG A 83 -19.85 0.34 6.74
CA ARG A 83 -20.48 -0.12 7.98
C ARG A 83 -21.47 0.90 8.53
N MET A 84 -21.18 2.19 8.44
CA MET A 84 -22.14 3.25 8.77
C MET A 84 -23.41 3.10 7.93
N LYS A 85 -23.27 2.93 6.59
CA LYS A 85 -24.41 2.71 5.72
C LYS A 85 -25.19 1.44 6.07
N HIS A 86 -24.50 0.36 6.45
CA HIS A 86 -25.13 -0.90 6.85
C HIS A 86 -25.94 -0.78 8.15
N SER A 87 -25.43 0.01 9.09
CA SER A 87 -26.06 0.25 10.41
C SER A 87 -26.94 1.50 10.42
N GLU A 88 -27.22 2.11 9.26
CA GLU A 88 -28.05 3.32 9.09
C GLU A 88 -27.56 4.53 9.90
N ILE A 89 -26.24 4.61 10.17
CA ILE A 89 -25.62 5.70 10.91
C ILE A 89 -25.26 6.84 9.96
N GLU A 90 -25.74 8.02 10.25
CA GLU A 90 -25.52 9.23 9.47
C GLU A 90 -24.21 9.93 9.87
N PRO A 91 -23.50 10.64 8.95
CA PRO A 91 -22.29 11.39 9.29
C PRO A 91 -22.45 12.39 10.44
N ARG A 92 -23.65 12.96 10.61
CA ARG A 92 -23.97 13.88 11.70
C ARG A 92 -23.81 13.25 13.11
N GLU A 93 -23.98 11.94 13.22
CA GLU A 93 -23.83 11.23 14.49
C GLU A 93 -22.36 11.14 14.93
N LEU A 94 -21.42 11.27 13.99
CA LEU A 94 -19.98 11.35 14.24
C LEU A 94 -19.45 12.80 14.35
N ALA A 95 -20.33 13.82 14.21
CA ALA A 95 -19.89 15.22 14.14
C ALA A 95 -19.24 15.74 15.44
N HIS A 96 -19.53 15.10 16.58
CA HIS A 96 -18.94 15.40 17.89
C HIS A 96 -17.50 14.92 18.04
N LEU A 97 -17.06 13.97 17.18
CA LEU A 97 -15.74 13.37 17.28
C LEU A 97 -14.65 14.30 16.77
N LYS A 98 -13.54 14.35 17.49
CA LYS A 98 -12.27 14.84 16.96
C LYS A 98 -11.64 13.73 16.13
N ILE A 99 -11.33 13.99 14.85
CA ILE A 99 -10.83 12.97 13.94
C ILE A 99 -9.36 13.20 13.62
N ALA A 100 -8.54 12.17 13.83
CA ALA A 100 -7.14 12.14 13.40
C ALA A 100 -6.99 11.20 12.18
N ALA A 101 -6.44 11.71 11.08
CA ALA A 101 -6.11 10.95 9.89
C ALA A 101 -4.59 10.87 9.73
N ILE A 102 -4.06 9.67 9.49
CA ILE A 102 -2.60 9.45 9.43
C ILE A 102 -1.90 10.27 8.32
N GLY A 103 -2.62 10.66 7.28
CA GLY A 103 -2.04 11.40 6.16
C GLY A 103 -3.08 12.00 5.21
N PRO A 104 -2.63 12.78 4.20
CA PRO A 104 -3.49 13.58 3.32
C PRO A 104 -4.54 12.75 2.56
N ALA A 105 -4.17 11.56 2.06
CA ALA A 105 -5.11 10.69 1.35
C ALA A 105 -6.23 10.18 2.27
N THR A 106 -5.91 9.83 3.53
CA THR A 106 -6.89 9.40 4.53
C THR A 106 -7.77 10.58 4.93
N ARG A 107 -7.19 11.77 5.10
CA ARG A 107 -7.93 13.01 5.33
C ARG A 107 -8.95 13.25 4.22
N SER A 108 -8.50 13.29 2.96
CA SER A 108 -9.38 13.55 1.81
C SER A 108 -10.53 12.54 1.73
N ALA A 109 -10.25 11.25 1.94
CA ALA A 109 -11.29 10.22 1.95
C ALA A 109 -12.31 10.43 3.11
N THR A 110 -11.84 10.86 4.28
CA THR A 110 -12.71 11.16 5.43
C THR A 110 -13.58 12.38 5.18
N GLU A 111 -13.03 13.44 4.60
CA GLU A 111 -13.76 14.66 4.26
C GLU A 111 -14.81 14.42 3.16
N GLN A 112 -14.59 13.47 2.24
CA GLN A 112 -15.60 13.02 1.27
C GLN A 112 -16.83 12.38 1.95
N MET A 113 -16.67 11.83 3.15
CA MET A 113 -17.78 11.36 3.99
C MET A 113 -18.49 12.49 4.75
N ARG A 114 -18.13 13.76 4.50
CA ARG A 114 -18.63 14.95 5.23
C ARG A 114 -18.25 14.97 6.72
N LEU A 115 -17.11 14.35 7.06
CA LEU A 115 -16.53 14.37 8.40
C LEU A 115 -15.32 15.33 8.42
N THR A 116 -15.20 16.13 9.48
CA THR A 116 -14.11 17.11 9.60
C THR A 116 -12.89 16.47 10.27
N VAL A 117 -11.74 16.50 9.60
CA VAL A 117 -10.48 16.02 10.19
C VAL A 117 -9.81 17.11 11.01
N SER A 118 -9.60 16.85 12.28
CA SER A 118 -9.01 17.79 13.25
C SER A 118 -7.48 17.73 13.28
N VAL A 119 -6.89 16.56 13.00
CA VAL A 119 -5.44 16.33 13.09
C VAL A 119 -4.95 15.51 11.91
N VAL A 120 -3.90 16.02 11.24
CA VAL A 120 -3.06 15.26 10.31
C VAL A 120 -1.61 15.46 10.76
N PRO A 121 -0.87 14.41 11.12
CA PRO A 121 0.49 14.54 11.60
C PRO A 121 1.44 15.03 10.48
N PRO A 122 2.55 15.69 10.83
CA PRO A 122 3.52 16.16 9.84
C PRO A 122 4.28 15.03 9.13
N LYS A 123 4.40 13.87 9.79
CA LYS A 123 4.92 12.63 9.21
C LYS A 123 3.83 11.57 9.26
N TYR A 124 3.69 10.81 8.18
CA TYR A 124 2.58 9.85 8.02
C TYR A 124 2.93 8.47 8.61
N VAL A 125 3.37 8.48 9.86
CA VAL A 125 3.77 7.30 10.65
C VAL A 125 3.07 7.30 12.02
N ALA A 126 3.01 6.12 12.64
CA ALA A 126 2.31 5.93 13.90
C ALA A 126 2.84 6.83 15.02
N GLU A 127 4.14 6.99 15.09
CA GLU A 127 4.86 7.81 16.07
C GLU A 127 4.44 9.28 15.99
N SER A 128 4.30 9.80 14.78
CA SER A 128 3.88 11.19 14.58
C SER A 128 2.40 11.43 14.87
N VAL A 129 1.54 10.41 14.70
CA VAL A 129 0.14 10.47 15.19
C VAL A 129 0.12 10.62 16.70
N VAL A 130 0.92 9.80 17.41
CA VAL A 130 1.05 9.85 18.87
C VAL A 130 1.51 11.21 19.34
N GLU A 131 2.60 11.75 18.74
CA GLU A 131 3.13 13.10 19.05
C GLU A 131 2.08 14.19 18.87
N SER A 132 1.27 14.11 17.80
CA SER A 132 0.22 15.09 17.49
C SER A 132 -0.97 15.06 18.46
N LEU A 133 -1.09 13.99 19.25
CA LEU A 133 -2.18 13.77 20.21
C LEU A 133 -1.74 13.98 21.69
N LEU A 134 -0.47 14.33 21.94
CA LEU A 134 0.05 14.63 23.27
C LEU A 134 -0.81 15.70 23.97
N GLY A 135 -1.22 15.44 25.23
CA GLY A 135 -2.03 16.33 26.04
C GLY A 135 -3.47 16.54 25.55
N ARG A 136 -3.95 15.70 24.60
CA ARG A 136 -5.30 15.85 24.01
C ARG A 136 -6.21 14.66 24.25
N VAL A 137 -5.68 13.53 24.70
CA VAL A 137 -6.40 12.25 24.80
C VAL A 137 -6.48 11.70 26.21
N GLU A 138 -5.93 12.40 27.20
CA GLU A 138 -6.01 12.02 28.60
C GLU A 138 -7.50 11.93 29.03
N GLU A 139 -7.86 10.85 29.70
CA GLU A 139 -9.24 10.51 30.11
C GLU A 139 -10.26 10.45 28.96
N GLN A 140 -9.80 10.42 27.68
CA GLN A 140 -10.67 10.33 26.52
C GLN A 140 -10.83 8.89 26.04
N ARG A 141 -12.01 8.56 25.51
CA ARG A 141 -12.24 7.30 24.80
C ARG A 141 -11.98 7.46 23.31
N VAL A 142 -11.11 6.62 22.79
CA VAL A 142 -10.55 6.69 21.44
C VAL A 142 -10.95 5.44 20.66
N LEU A 143 -11.61 5.62 19.52
CA LEU A 143 -11.82 4.55 18.53
C LEU A 143 -10.70 4.58 17.50
N LEU A 144 -9.88 3.53 17.46
CA LEU A 144 -8.82 3.37 16.49
C LEU A 144 -9.21 2.34 15.42
N ILE A 145 -9.45 2.79 14.19
CA ILE A 145 -9.77 1.93 13.04
C ILE A 145 -8.51 1.71 12.21
N ARG A 146 -8.09 0.45 12.07
CA ARG A 146 -6.84 0.08 11.40
C ARG A 146 -6.90 -1.27 10.68
N ALA A 147 -5.81 -1.67 10.02
CA ALA A 147 -5.61 -3.02 9.54
C ALA A 147 -5.49 -4.02 10.71
N ALA A 148 -5.93 -5.26 10.52
CA ALA A 148 -5.83 -6.33 11.53
C ALA A 148 -4.37 -6.57 11.96
N LEU A 149 -3.45 -6.57 10.99
CA LEU A 149 -2.01 -6.64 11.25
C LEU A 149 -1.40 -5.24 11.14
N ALA A 150 -1.19 -4.60 12.28
CA ALA A 150 -0.52 -3.31 12.39
C ALA A 150 0.27 -3.26 13.71
N ARG A 151 1.34 -2.41 13.74
CA ARG A 151 2.13 -2.21 14.96
C ARG A 151 1.28 -1.59 16.07
N ASP A 152 1.46 -2.03 17.30
CA ASP A 152 0.70 -1.54 18.46
C ASP A 152 1.23 -0.22 19.06
N VAL A 153 1.95 0.58 18.27
CA VAL A 153 2.53 1.86 18.73
C VAL A 153 1.42 2.82 19.17
N ILE A 154 0.45 3.10 18.30
CA ILE A 154 -0.63 4.06 18.61
C ILE A 154 -1.42 3.63 19.85
N PRO A 155 -2.04 2.44 19.92
CA PRO A 155 -2.87 2.12 21.07
C PRO A 155 -2.08 2.01 22.37
N ARG A 156 -0.82 1.54 22.33
CA ARG A 156 0.03 1.45 23.52
C ARG A 156 0.34 2.83 24.07
N GLU A 157 0.83 3.74 23.22
CA GLU A 157 1.24 5.06 23.66
C GLU A 157 0.06 5.94 24.09
N LEU A 158 -1.10 5.84 23.41
CA LEU A 158 -2.29 6.58 23.87
C LEU A 158 -2.81 6.06 25.22
N ARG A 159 -2.74 4.75 25.48
CA ARG A 159 -3.08 4.19 26.81
C ARG A 159 -2.09 4.66 27.88
N ASN A 160 -0.80 4.76 27.56
CA ASN A 160 0.21 5.33 28.45
C ASN A 160 -0.07 6.80 28.79
N MET A 161 -0.77 7.53 27.91
CA MET A 161 -1.23 8.91 28.12
C MET A 161 -2.59 9.00 28.86
N GLY A 162 -3.12 7.89 29.38
CA GLY A 162 -4.40 7.86 30.12
C GLY A 162 -5.64 7.73 29.25
N ALA A 163 -5.52 7.46 27.94
CA ALA A 163 -6.69 7.23 27.08
C ALA A 163 -7.25 5.81 27.23
N THR A 164 -8.56 5.66 27.09
CA THR A 164 -9.20 4.36 26.84
C THR A 164 -9.25 4.13 25.33
N VAL A 165 -8.58 3.11 24.83
CA VAL A 165 -8.44 2.89 23.38
C VAL A 165 -9.07 1.58 22.96
N ASP A 166 -10.14 1.67 22.16
CA ASP A 166 -10.77 0.56 21.48
C ASP A 166 -10.15 0.42 20.07
N VAL A 167 -9.55 -0.74 19.82
CA VAL A 167 -8.87 -1.02 18.54
C VAL A 167 -9.73 -1.92 17.70
N VAL A 168 -10.10 -1.45 16.52
CA VAL A 168 -10.97 -2.18 15.61
C VAL A 168 -10.26 -2.47 14.30
N ALA A 169 -10.23 -3.75 13.92
CA ALA A 169 -9.75 -4.19 12.63
C ALA A 169 -10.84 -3.94 11.56
N ALA A 170 -10.58 -3.02 10.64
CA ALA A 170 -11.48 -2.75 9.52
C ALA A 170 -11.23 -3.71 8.34
N TYR A 171 -10.01 -4.16 8.15
CA TYR A 171 -9.60 -5.02 7.06
C TYR A 171 -8.35 -5.81 7.42
N GLN A 172 -8.06 -6.82 6.63
CA GLN A 172 -6.78 -7.53 6.67
C GLN A 172 -6.08 -7.45 5.32
N THR A 173 -4.75 -7.38 5.35
CA THR A 173 -3.92 -7.47 4.17
C THR A 173 -3.37 -8.89 4.10
N VAL A 174 -3.65 -9.58 3.01
CA VAL A 174 -3.20 -10.95 2.79
C VAL A 174 -2.42 -11.07 1.50
N VAL A 175 -1.53 -12.05 1.44
CA VAL A 175 -0.90 -12.48 0.20
C VAL A 175 -1.83 -13.48 -0.49
N PRO A 176 -2.34 -13.19 -1.71
CA PRO A 176 -3.34 -14.04 -2.31
C PRO A 176 -2.72 -15.34 -2.87
N ASP A 177 -3.27 -16.50 -2.49
CA ASP A 177 -2.80 -17.79 -3.00
C ASP A 177 -2.91 -17.92 -4.52
N SER A 178 -3.93 -17.31 -5.12
CA SER A 178 -4.09 -17.25 -6.58
C SER A 178 -2.93 -16.53 -7.27
N SER A 179 -2.33 -15.54 -6.61
CA SER A 179 -1.18 -14.80 -7.11
C SER A 179 0.10 -15.63 -7.01
N ARG A 180 0.23 -16.50 -6.00
CA ARG A 180 1.37 -17.40 -5.86
C ARG A 180 1.53 -18.29 -7.09
N LYS A 181 0.47 -19.00 -7.46
CA LYS A 181 0.48 -19.90 -8.64
C LYS A 181 0.76 -19.15 -9.93
N LYS A 182 0.13 -17.96 -10.10
CA LYS A 182 0.33 -17.13 -11.29
C LYS A 182 1.77 -16.60 -11.39
N LEU A 183 2.33 -16.11 -10.28
CA LEU A 183 3.68 -15.58 -10.24
C LEU A 183 4.71 -16.68 -10.51
N GLN A 184 4.59 -17.82 -9.83
CA GLN A 184 5.48 -18.97 -10.04
C GLN A 184 5.47 -19.42 -11.49
N SER A 185 4.28 -19.70 -12.07
CA SER A 185 4.15 -20.09 -13.48
C SER A 185 4.69 -19.04 -14.45
N LEU A 186 4.55 -17.75 -14.14
CA LEU A 186 5.10 -16.67 -14.96
C LEU A 186 6.64 -16.64 -14.92
N MET A 187 7.20 -16.83 -13.73
CA MET A 187 8.66 -16.76 -13.53
C MET A 187 9.38 -18.02 -14.06
N GLU A 188 8.70 -19.17 -14.07
CA GLU A 188 9.22 -20.44 -14.61
C GLU A 188 9.27 -20.48 -16.14
N ASP A 189 8.43 -19.72 -16.83
CA ASP A 189 8.38 -19.69 -18.30
C ASP A 189 9.29 -18.59 -18.86
N PRO A 190 10.47 -18.92 -19.43
CA PRO A 190 11.40 -17.92 -19.96
C PRO A 190 10.81 -17.03 -21.07
N LYS A 191 9.81 -17.54 -21.82
CA LYS A 191 9.16 -16.78 -22.90
C LYS A 191 8.17 -15.74 -22.38
N ARG A 192 7.59 -15.97 -21.20
CA ARG A 192 6.58 -15.11 -20.57
C ARG A 192 7.15 -14.28 -19.43
N ARG A 193 8.33 -14.67 -18.91
CA ARG A 193 9.00 -14.00 -17.79
C ARG A 193 9.12 -12.49 -18.04
N PRO A 194 8.80 -11.63 -17.04
CA PRO A 194 8.96 -10.19 -17.21
C PRO A 194 10.44 -9.81 -17.27
N GLN A 195 10.78 -8.80 -18.05
CA GLN A 195 12.11 -8.22 -18.04
C GLN A 195 12.33 -7.29 -16.85
N VAL A 196 11.23 -6.69 -16.34
CA VAL A 196 11.28 -5.78 -15.19
C VAL A 196 10.20 -6.15 -14.19
N VAL A 197 10.55 -6.16 -12.88
CA VAL A 197 9.61 -6.25 -11.76
C VAL A 197 9.66 -4.96 -10.95
N THR A 198 8.50 -4.36 -10.69
CA THR A 198 8.42 -3.06 -10.00
C THR A 198 8.06 -3.22 -8.52
N PHE A 199 8.77 -2.45 -7.67
CA PHE A 199 8.54 -2.40 -6.24
C PHE A 199 8.28 -0.97 -5.78
N THR A 200 7.08 -0.71 -5.27
CA THR A 200 6.63 0.62 -4.83
C THR A 200 6.60 0.79 -3.31
N SER A 201 7.04 -0.23 -2.56
CA SER A 201 7.17 -0.21 -1.10
C SER A 201 7.91 -1.45 -0.60
N SER A 202 8.44 -1.38 0.62
CA SER A 202 9.05 -2.53 1.32
C SER A 202 8.09 -3.73 1.45
N SER A 203 6.80 -3.48 1.68
CA SER A 203 5.81 -4.55 1.75
C SER A 203 5.63 -5.28 0.42
N THR A 204 5.75 -4.57 -0.71
CA THR A 204 5.70 -5.18 -2.04
C THR A 204 6.87 -6.15 -2.25
N VAL A 205 8.06 -5.80 -1.76
CA VAL A 205 9.24 -6.69 -1.79
C VAL A 205 8.99 -7.94 -0.95
N ARG A 206 8.60 -7.78 0.31
CA ARG A 206 8.35 -8.91 1.23
C ARG A 206 7.31 -9.88 0.67
N ASN A 207 6.22 -9.34 0.14
CA ASN A 207 5.14 -10.14 -0.42
C ASN A 207 5.56 -10.86 -1.72
N PHE A 208 6.39 -10.24 -2.56
CA PHE A 208 6.97 -10.87 -3.74
C PHE A 208 7.81 -12.09 -3.35
N VAL A 209 8.70 -11.91 -2.38
CA VAL A 209 9.54 -12.99 -1.84
C VAL A 209 8.68 -14.12 -1.27
N GLU A 210 7.66 -13.80 -0.49
CA GLU A 210 6.73 -14.78 0.07
C GLU A 210 5.97 -15.54 -1.03
N LEU A 211 5.51 -14.85 -2.08
CA LEU A 211 4.82 -15.46 -3.23
C LEU A 211 5.73 -16.42 -4.02
N LEU A 212 7.02 -16.15 -4.09
CA LEU A 212 7.99 -17.05 -4.72
C LEU A 212 8.36 -18.27 -3.85
N GLY A 213 7.85 -18.36 -2.61
CA GLY A 213 8.07 -19.49 -1.71
C GLY A 213 9.13 -19.26 -0.65
N GLY A 214 9.68 -18.04 -0.53
CA GLY A 214 10.64 -17.66 0.50
C GLY A 214 9.97 -17.42 1.85
N ARG A 215 9.98 -18.42 2.74
CA ARG A 215 9.75 -18.21 4.17
C ARG A 215 11.11 -18.13 4.86
N GLY A 216 11.58 -16.91 5.17
CA GLY A 216 12.86 -16.69 5.87
C GLY A 216 14.07 -16.69 4.93
N HIS A 217 15.18 -16.11 5.37
CA HIS A 217 16.42 -15.87 4.63
C HIS A 217 16.92 -17.06 3.80
N PRO A 218 17.60 -16.79 2.67
CA PRO A 218 17.29 -17.36 1.39
C PRO A 218 17.58 -18.87 1.31
N PRO A 219 16.98 -19.61 0.38
CA PRO A 219 17.35 -19.50 -1.00
C PRO A 219 16.14 -19.29 -1.92
N HIS A 220 16.10 -18.12 -2.57
CA HIS A 220 15.32 -18.04 -3.78
C HIS A 220 15.97 -18.95 -4.81
N PRO A 221 15.22 -19.69 -5.62
CA PRO A 221 15.79 -20.22 -6.85
C PRO A 221 16.27 -19.01 -7.67
N THR A 222 17.57 -18.70 -7.54
CA THR A 222 18.23 -17.56 -8.20
C THR A 222 18.00 -17.58 -9.70
N ASN A 223 17.83 -18.78 -10.27
CA ASN A 223 17.48 -19.00 -11.69
C ASN A 223 16.10 -18.45 -12.12
N LEU A 224 15.14 -18.27 -11.21
CA LEU A 224 13.83 -17.66 -11.55
C LEU A 224 13.94 -16.16 -11.86
N LEU A 225 14.98 -15.50 -11.38
CA LEU A 225 15.23 -14.07 -11.58
C LEU A 225 16.29 -13.79 -12.64
N ASP A 226 16.81 -14.83 -13.30
CA ASP A 226 17.80 -14.65 -14.38
C ASP A 226 17.24 -13.82 -15.51
N GLY A 227 17.93 -12.74 -15.86
CA GLY A 227 17.49 -11.78 -16.87
C GLY A 227 16.36 -10.84 -16.45
N VAL A 228 15.93 -10.89 -15.17
CA VAL A 228 14.89 -10.01 -14.62
C VAL A 228 15.54 -8.85 -13.86
N ARG A 229 15.19 -7.61 -14.24
CA ARG A 229 15.64 -6.42 -13.53
C ARG A 229 14.63 -6.00 -12.47
N LEU A 230 15.10 -5.71 -11.28
CA LEU A 230 14.28 -5.29 -10.16
C LEU A 230 14.35 -3.76 -10.06
N ALA A 231 13.16 -3.12 -10.18
CA ALA A 231 13.02 -1.67 -10.18
C ALA A 231 12.34 -1.20 -8.88
N SER A 232 13.02 -0.33 -8.15
CA SER A 232 12.61 0.23 -6.87
C SER A 232 12.18 1.68 -6.98
N ILE A 233 11.12 2.06 -6.25
CA ILE A 233 10.64 3.44 -6.19
C ILE A 233 11.57 4.36 -5.38
N GLY A 234 12.50 3.81 -4.60
CA GLY A 234 13.41 4.63 -3.79
C GLY A 234 14.15 3.85 -2.70
N PRO A 235 15.00 4.53 -1.93
CA PRO A 235 16.02 3.91 -1.08
C PRO A 235 15.49 2.99 0.02
N VAL A 236 14.34 3.28 0.62
CA VAL A 236 13.73 2.41 1.64
C VAL A 236 13.30 1.06 1.06
N THR A 237 12.75 1.09 -0.16
CA THR A 237 12.36 -0.14 -0.89
C THR A 237 13.61 -0.89 -1.36
N SER A 238 14.62 -0.18 -1.83
CA SER A 238 15.92 -0.74 -2.22
C SER A 238 16.65 -1.41 -1.05
N ALA A 239 16.63 -0.80 0.13
CA ALA A 239 17.19 -1.41 1.33
C ALA A 239 16.51 -2.76 1.62
N THR A 240 15.17 -2.82 1.49
CA THR A 240 14.43 -4.07 1.70
C THR A 240 14.79 -5.14 0.65
N LEU A 241 14.99 -4.75 -0.62
CA LEU A 241 15.48 -5.71 -1.63
C LEU A 241 16.83 -6.31 -1.21
N ARG A 242 17.78 -5.46 -0.76
CA ARG A 242 19.10 -5.92 -0.29
C ARG A 242 19.02 -6.78 0.97
N GLU A 243 18.11 -6.49 1.92
CA GLU A 243 17.83 -7.33 3.09
C GLU A 243 17.48 -8.78 2.71
N PHE A 244 16.78 -8.95 1.57
CA PHE A 244 16.44 -10.27 1.03
C PHE A 244 17.48 -10.81 0.04
N GLY A 245 18.68 -10.22 -0.04
CA GLY A 245 19.73 -10.65 -0.96
C GLY A 245 19.41 -10.42 -2.45
N LEU A 246 18.41 -9.56 -2.74
CA LEU A 246 17.99 -9.23 -4.09
C LEU A 246 18.72 -7.99 -4.61
N PRO A 247 19.21 -8.00 -5.87
CA PRO A 247 19.87 -6.84 -6.45
C PRO A 247 18.88 -5.71 -6.74
N VAL A 248 19.36 -4.47 -6.70
CA VAL A 248 18.62 -3.29 -7.17
C VAL A 248 19.23 -2.88 -8.50
N HIS A 249 18.51 -3.12 -9.58
CA HIS A 249 18.98 -2.82 -10.93
C HIS A 249 18.58 -1.41 -11.38
N ILE A 250 17.42 -0.94 -10.89
CA ILE A 250 16.84 0.36 -11.22
C ILE A 250 16.32 0.96 -9.91
N GLU A 251 16.76 2.18 -9.59
CA GLU A 251 16.19 2.96 -8.47
C GLU A 251 15.76 4.32 -9.01
N ALA A 252 14.53 4.74 -8.67
CA ALA A 252 14.03 6.04 -9.08
C ALA A 252 14.72 7.16 -8.28
N GLU A 253 15.12 8.23 -8.96
CA GLU A 253 15.65 9.44 -8.32
C GLU A 253 14.55 10.23 -7.60
N GLU A 254 13.37 10.30 -8.21
CA GLU A 254 12.17 10.85 -7.60
C GLU A 254 11.29 9.70 -7.09
N TYR A 255 10.98 9.67 -5.82
CA TYR A 255 10.26 8.58 -5.12
C TYR A 255 8.74 8.60 -5.41
N THR A 256 8.41 8.72 -6.70
CA THR A 256 7.05 8.80 -7.23
C THR A 256 6.83 7.75 -8.31
N ILE A 257 5.56 7.48 -8.65
CA ILE A 257 5.21 6.60 -9.77
C ILE A 257 5.82 7.12 -11.07
N GLY A 258 5.75 8.42 -11.32
CA GLY A 258 6.36 9.05 -12.51
C GLY A 258 7.88 8.91 -12.54
N GLY A 259 8.56 9.07 -11.39
CA GLY A 259 10.00 8.86 -11.26
C GLY A 259 10.40 7.42 -11.56
N LEU A 260 9.68 6.44 -11.00
CA LEU A 260 9.93 5.02 -11.27
C LEU A 260 9.73 4.68 -12.76
N THR A 261 8.67 5.20 -13.37
CA THR A 261 8.39 4.96 -14.78
C THR A 261 9.49 5.55 -15.69
N ARG A 262 9.99 6.77 -15.38
CA ARG A 262 11.12 7.38 -16.09
C ARG A 262 12.40 6.55 -15.94
N ALA A 263 12.74 6.16 -14.70
CA ALA A 263 13.94 5.37 -14.44
C ALA A 263 13.95 4.05 -15.21
N ILE A 264 12.80 3.35 -15.29
CA ILE A 264 12.64 2.14 -16.11
C ILE A 264 12.87 2.46 -17.58
N ALA A 265 12.24 3.52 -18.12
CA ALA A 265 12.38 3.88 -19.54
C ALA A 265 13.81 4.28 -19.92
N GLU A 266 14.55 4.90 -19.02
CA GLU A 266 15.95 5.28 -19.22
C GLU A 266 16.87 4.06 -19.19
N ALA A 267 16.68 3.16 -18.23
CA ALA A 267 17.43 1.92 -18.14
C ALA A 267 17.24 1.03 -19.38
N GLU A 268 16.04 1.01 -19.97
CA GLU A 268 15.77 0.24 -21.18
C GLU A 268 16.42 0.82 -22.43
N LYS A 269 16.69 2.12 -22.49
CA LYS A 269 17.42 2.73 -23.61
C LYS A 269 18.89 2.30 -23.66
N GLN A 270 19.45 1.90 -22.51
CA GLN A 270 20.86 1.52 -22.39
C GLN A 270 21.10 0.03 -22.68
N VAL A 271 20.05 -0.77 -22.82
CA VAL A 271 20.17 -2.20 -23.17
C VAL A 271 20.36 -2.33 -24.68
N PRO A 272 21.47 -2.91 -25.15
CA PRO A 272 21.64 -3.25 -26.58
C PRO A 272 20.52 -4.18 -27.03
N ARG A 273 19.81 -3.83 -28.08
CA ARG A 273 18.76 -4.64 -28.70
C ARG A 273 19.34 -5.64 -29.70
#